data_f2d9e19940f70ad9334f83716e82cccd
#
_entry.id   f2d9e19940f70ad9334f83716e82cccd
#
_cell.length_a   1.000
_cell.length_b   1.000
_cell.length_c   1.000
_cell.angle_alpha   90.00
_cell.angle_beta   90.00
_cell.angle_gamma   90.00
#
_symmetry.space_group_name_H-M   'P 1'
#
loop_
_entity.id
_entity.type
_entity.pdbx_description
1 polymer ?
#
loop_
_entity_poly.entity_id
_entity_poly.type
_entity_poly.pdbx_seq_one_letter_code
_entity_poly.pdbx_strand_id
1 'polypeptide(L)'
;MDGRWITLQDALSPMQFRIVVLVSLGLETWQIAELLGTNTHNVVTSLNDSLRLTGCQNAQEISVRAFHESHNSLYDESRLQRDMGFLQDAARRILDRSGVNTTSELVN
;
A
#
# COMPACT_ATOMS: atom_id res chain seq x y z
N MET A 1 6.63 -21.10 -16.60
CA MET A 1 6.66 -20.64 -15.21
C MET A 1 6.80 -21.80 -14.25
N ASP A 2 7.61 -21.67 -13.27
CA ASP A 2 7.89 -22.78 -12.35
C ASP A 2 6.89 -22.87 -11.19
N GLY A 3 5.86 -22.05 -11.19
CA GLY A 3 4.85 -22.07 -10.14
C GLY A 3 5.27 -21.49 -8.81
N ARG A 4 6.43 -20.87 -8.77
CA ARG A 4 6.94 -20.32 -7.53
C ARG A 4 6.16 -19.06 -7.15
N TRP A 5 5.77 -18.99 -5.89
CA TRP A 5 5.08 -17.82 -5.37
C TRP A 5 6.08 -16.68 -5.14
N ILE A 6 5.74 -15.51 -5.63
CA ILE A 6 6.54 -14.30 -5.41
C ILE A 6 5.65 -13.28 -4.71
N THR A 7 6.11 -12.77 -3.56
CA THR A 7 5.35 -11.76 -2.84
C THR A 7 5.46 -10.41 -3.53
N LEU A 8 4.54 -9.51 -3.20
CA LEU A 8 4.61 -8.14 -3.68
C LEU A 8 5.90 -7.46 -3.25
N GLN A 9 6.36 -7.78 -2.03
CA GLN A 9 7.60 -7.20 -1.52
C GLN A 9 8.79 -7.56 -2.41
N ASP A 10 8.82 -8.77 -2.93
CA ASP A 10 9.91 -9.21 -3.81
C ASP A 10 9.71 -8.81 -5.26
N ALA A 11 8.46 -8.72 -5.70
CA ALA A 11 8.15 -8.42 -7.10
C ALA A 11 8.30 -6.94 -7.44
N LEU A 12 8.18 -6.06 -6.45
CA LEU A 12 8.10 -4.62 -6.66
C LEU A 12 9.33 -3.92 -6.12
N SER A 13 9.66 -2.77 -6.69
CA SER A 13 10.68 -1.90 -6.14
C SER A 13 10.21 -1.37 -4.79
N PRO A 14 11.14 -0.86 -3.95
CA PRO A 14 10.72 -0.29 -2.66
C PRO A 14 9.67 0.80 -2.78
N MET A 15 9.78 1.68 -3.76
CA MET A 15 8.80 2.75 -3.96
C MET A 15 7.45 2.19 -4.40
N GLN A 16 7.44 1.24 -5.33
CA GLN A 16 6.21 0.60 -5.77
C GLN A 16 5.53 -0.14 -4.61
N PHE A 17 6.31 -0.84 -3.82
CA PHE A 17 5.78 -1.56 -2.68
C PHE A 17 5.15 -0.61 -1.65
N ARG A 18 5.82 0.51 -1.36
CA ARG A 18 5.27 1.52 -0.45
C ARG A 18 3.91 2.02 -0.93
N ILE A 19 3.81 2.32 -2.21
CA ILE A 19 2.57 2.83 -2.80
C ILE A 19 1.46 1.79 -2.67
N VAL A 20 1.76 0.54 -3.01
CA VAL A 20 0.76 -0.53 -2.93
C VAL A 20 0.27 -0.73 -1.50
N VAL A 21 1.19 -0.73 -0.53
CA VAL A 21 0.79 -0.89 0.87
C VAL A 21 -0.08 0.29 1.32
N LEU A 22 0.28 1.51 0.93
CA LEU A 22 -0.50 2.68 1.31
C LEU A 22 -1.90 2.66 0.67
N VAL A 23 -2.00 2.21 -0.58
CA VAL A 23 -3.30 2.00 -1.22
C VAL A 23 -4.12 0.99 -0.44
N SER A 24 -3.49 -0.09 -0.02
CA SER A 24 -4.18 -1.16 0.71
C SER A 24 -4.66 -0.69 2.09
N LEU A 25 -4.05 0.34 2.65
CA LEU A 25 -4.48 0.92 3.92
C LEU A 25 -5.66 1.87 3.76
N GLY A 26 -6.00 2.23 2.52
CA GLY A 26 -7.15 3.07 2.26
C GLY A 26 -6.85 4.50 1.86
N LEU A 27 -5.57 4.85 1.66
CA LEU A 27 -5.23 6.20 1.22
C LEU A 27 -5.56 6.40 -0.24
N GLU A 28 -5.99 7.61 -0.57
CA GLU A 28 -6.19 8.00 -1.95
C GLU A 28 -4.85 8.40 -2.57
N THR A 29 -4.78 8.39 -3.89
CA THR A 29 -3.52 8.66 -4.58
C THR A 29 -2.93 10.02 -4.23
N TRP A 30 -3.77 11.05 -4.06
CA TRP A 30 -3.26 12.37 -3.72
C TRP A 30 -2.68 12.40 -2.29
N GLN A 31 -3.25 11.61 -1.38
CA GLN A 31 -2.72 11.51 -0.02
C GLN A 31 -1.37 10.80 -0.02
N ILE A 32 -1.25 9.77 -0.82
CA ILE A 32 0.01 9.04 -0.96
C ILE A 32 1.08 9.96 -1.55
N ALA A 33 0.70 10.74 -2.56
CA ALA A 33 1.62 11.68 -3.19
C ALA A 33 2.16 12.69 -2.17
N GLU A 34 1.29 13.25 -1.33
CA GLU A 34 1.71 14.16 -0.29
C GLU A 34 2.65 13.49 0.69
N LEU A 35 2.29 12.30 1.15
CA LEU A 35 3.06 11.57 2.14
C LEU A 35 4.46 11.22 1.64
N LEU A 36 4.57 10.87 0.37
CA LEU A 36 5.85 10.48 -0.22
C LEU A 36 6.63 11.63 -0.85
N GLY A 37 6.06 12.84 -0.83
CA GLY A 37 6.74 14.00 -1.39
C GLY A 37 6.83 13.97 -2.90
N THR A 38 5.81 13.46 -3.56
CA THR A 38 5.74 13.40 -5.02
C THR A 38 4.40 13.95 -5.49
N ASN A 39 4.01 13.67 -6.72
CA ASN A 39 2.73 14.12 -7.25
C ASN A 39 1.83 12.94 -7.59
N THR A 40 0.54 13.23 -7.76
CA THR A 40 -0.46 12.20 -8.00
C THR A 40 -0.17 11.42 -9.29
N HIS A 41 0.31 12.10 -10.33
CA HIS A 41 0.62 11.43 -11.58
C HIS A 41 1.67 10.33 -11.38
N ASN A 42 2.71 10.63 -10.62
CA ASN A 42 3.76 9.64 -10.35
C ASN A 42 3.22 8.46 -9.55
N VAL A 43 2.33 8.72 -8.59
CA VAL A 43 1.71 7.65 -7.81
C VAL A 43 0.87 6.75 -8.71
N VAL A 44 0.03 7.34 -9.56
CA VAL A 44 -0.82 6.58 -10.46
C VAL A 44 0.01 5.76 -11.44
N THR A 45 1.05 6.36 -12.01
CA THR A 45 1.93 5.66 -12.94
C THR A 45 2.61 4.47 -12.27
N SER A 46 3.12 4.69 -11.06
CA SER A 46 3.79 3.64 -10.31
C SER A 46 2.82 2.51 -9.95
N LEU A 47 1.60 2.88 -9.56
CA LEU A 47 0.59 1.88 -9.25
C LEU A 47 0.24 1.05 -10.49
N ASN A 48 0.04 1.70 -11.63
CA ASN A 48 -0.26 0.99 -12.87
C ASN A 48 0.88 0.06 -13.28
N ASP A 49 2.13 0.49 -13.10
CA ASP A 49 3.27 -0.38 -13.36
C ASP A 49 3.28 -1.58 -12.41
N SER A 50 2.92 -1.34 -11.15
CA SER A 50 2.85 -2.41 -10.17
C SER A 50 1.78 -3.45 -10.53
N LEU A 51 0.63 -2.98 -11.02
CA LEU A 51 -0.42 -3.89 -11.49
C LEU A 51 0.08 -4.76 -12.62
N ARG A 52 0.79 -4.15 -13.57
CA ARG A 52 1.31 -4.88 -14.72
C ARG A 52 2.36 -5.90 -14.30
N LEU A 53 3.26 -5.53 -13.40
CA LEU A 53 4.33 -6.41 -12.95
C LEU A 53 3.81 -7.61 -12.16
N THR A 54 2.69 -7.45 -11.49
CA THR A 54 2.15 -8.49 -10.61
C THR A 54 1.02 -9.28 -11.25
N GLY A 55 0.55 -8.84 -12.40
CA GLY A 55 -0.60 -9.47 -13.05
C GLY A 55 -1.93 -9.17 -12.40
N CYS A 56 -1.97 -8.19 -11.49
CA CYS A 56 -3.22 -7.76 -10.88
C CYS A 56 -3.98 -6.85 -11.84
N GLN A 57 -5.30 -6.94 -11.84
CA GLN A 57 -6.11 -6.22 -12.80
C GLN A 57 -6.45 -4.81 -12.36
N ASN A 58 -6.50 -4.56 -11.06
CA ASN A 58 -6.87 -3.25 -10.55
C ASN A 58 -6.35 -3.06 -9.12
N ALA A 59 -6.55 -1.84 -8.61
CA ALA A 59 -6.06 -1.48 -7.28
C ALA A 59 -6.68 -2.34 -6.19
N GLN A 60 -7.94 -2.70 -6.34
CA GLN A 60 -8.60 -3.54 -5.34
C GLN A 60 -7.95 -4.92 -5.26
N GLU A 61 -7.65 -5.51 -6.40
CA GLU A 61 -7.04 -6.83 -6.44
C GLU A 61 -5.66 -6.84 -5.81
N ILE A 62 -4.83 -5.84 -6.12
CA ILE A 62 -3.50 -5.77 -5.54
C ILE A 62 -3.55 -5.45 -4.05
N SER A 63 -4.55 -4.68 -3.62
CA SER A 63 -4.76 -4.38 -2.20
C SER A 63 -5.14 -5.62 -1.41
N VAL A 64 -6.03 -6.44 -1.96
CA VAL A 64 -6.41 -7.71 -1.34
C VAL A 64 -5.20 -8.62 -1.22
N ARG A 65 -4.38 -8.67 -2.25
CA ARG A 65 -3.17 -9.48 -2.22
C ARG A 65 -2.19 -8.99 -1.16
N ALA A 66 -2.01 -7.67 -1.06
CA ALA A 66 -1.13 -7.08 -0.06
C ALA A 66 -1.61 -7.42 1.36
N PHE A 67 -2.91 -7.32 1.58
CA PHE A 67 -3.50 -7.67 2.87
C PHE A 67 -3.27 -9.13 3.20
N HIS A 68 -3.50 -10.00 2.23
CA HIS A 68 -3.33 -11.44 2.42
C HIS A 68 -1.88 -11.78 2.76
N GLU A 69 -0.93 -11.23 2.02
CA GLU A 69 0.48 -11.51 2.26
C GLU A 69 0.94 -10.99 3.61
N SER A 70 0.48 -9.79 3.96
CA SER A 70 0.82 -9.21 5.26
C SER A 70 0.22 -10.01 6.40
N HIS A 71 -1.04 -10.40 6.27
CA HIS A 71 -1.75 -11.14 7.30
C HIS A 71 -1.14 -12.52 7.53
N ASN A 72 -0.57 -13.12 6.49
CA ASN A 72 0.05 -14.44 6.58
C ASN A 72 1.55 -14.37 6.83
N SER A 73 2.05 -13.22 7.21
CA SER A 73 3.46 -13.02 7.58
C SER A 73 4.42 -13.43 6.47
N LEU A 74 4.06 -13.15 5.23
CA LEU A 74 4.89 -13.53 4.08
C LEU A 74 5.97 -12.51 3.76
N TYR A 75 5.94 -11.35 4.42
CA TYR A 75 6.92 -10.29 4.19
C TYR A 75 8.10 -10.41 5.13
N ASP A 76 9.26 -10.01 4.63
CA ASP A 76 10.46 -9.87 5.45
C ASP A 76 10.25 -8.71 6.41
N GLU A 77 10.24 -8.99 7.71
CA GLU A 77 9.96 -7.98 8.73
C GLU A 77 10.97 -6.83 8.72
N SER A 78 12.24 -7.15 8.56
CA SER A 78 13.28 -6.11 8.56
C SER A 78 13.10 -5.15 7.39
N ARG A 79 12.81 -5.69 6.21
CA ARG A 79 12.57 -4.86 5.03
C ARG A 79 11.28 -4.07 5.18
N LEU A 80 10.25 -4.69 5.74
CA LEU A 80 8.98 -4.02 5.96
C LEU A 80 9.15 -2.83 6.91
N GLN A 81 9.87 -3.03 7.99
CA GLN A 81 10.12 -1.97 8.96
C GLN A 81 10.94 -0.84 8.33
N ARG A 82 11.95 -1.18 7.55
CA ARG A 82 12.77 -0.20 6.88
C ARG A 82 11.98 0.62 5.87
N ASP A 83 11.12 -0.04 5.11
CA ASP A 83 10.40 0.61 4.03
C ASP A 83 9.12 1.29 4.49
N MET A 84 8.43 0.74 5.49
CA MET A 84 7.09 1.14 5.83
C MET A 84 6.87 1.60 7.27
N GLY A 85 7.81 1.30 8.18
CA GLY A 85 7.54 1.53 9.61
C GLY A 85 7.03 2.92 9.93
N PHE A 86 7.74 3.93 9.45
CA PHE A 86 7.36 5.32 9.66
C PHE A 86 6.10 5.68 8.87
N LEU A 87 6.01 5.18 7.65
CA LEU A 87 4.92 5.54 6.76
C LEU A 87 3.57 4.98 7.22
N GLN A 88 3.57 3.83 7.87
CA GLN A 88 2.32 3.26 8.37
C GLN A 88 1.71 4.15 9.44
N ASP A 89 2.51 4.68 10.35
CA ASP A 89 2.03 5.57 11.38
C ASP A 89 1.53 6.88 10.78
N ALA A 90 2.26 7.42 9.82
CA ALA A 90 1.86 8.65 9.14
C ALA A 90 0.54 8.47 8.38
N ALA A 91 0.40 7.33 7.72
CA ALA A 91 -0.83 7.00 6.99
C ALA A 91 -2.02 6.91 7.94
N ARG A 92 -1.83 6.29 9.08
CA ARG A 92 -2.90 6.16 10.07
C ARG A 92 -3.37 7.52 10.55
N ARG A 93 -2.43 8.44 10.77
CA ARG A 93 -2.79 9.79 11.17
C ARG A 93 -3.57 10.52 10.10
N ILE A 94 -3.22 10.31 8.84
CA ILE A 94 -3.96 10.91 7.73
C ILE A 94 -5.39 10.38 7.68
N LEU A 95 -5.56 9.07 7.81
CA LEU A 95 -6.88 8.46 7.79
C LEU A 95 -7.73 8.95 8.95
N ASP A 96 -7.15 9.08 10.13
CA ASP A 96 -7.88 9.57 11.30
C ASP A 96 -8.37 11.02 11.08
N ARG A 97 -7.52 11.86 10.51
CA ARG A 97 -7.88 13.25 10.25
C ARG A 97 -8.90 13.40 9.13
N SER A 98 -8.96 12.42 8.23
CA SER A 98 -9.92 12.44 7.12
C SER A 98 -11.33 12.07 7.55
N GLY A 99 -11.53 11.76 8.81
CA GLY A 99 -12.84 11.37 9.29
C GLY A 99 -13.22 9.94 8.97
N VAL A 100 -12.27 9.13 8.58
CA VAL A 100 -12.53 7.71 8.30
C VAL A 100 -12.97 7.01 9.56
N ASN A 101 -12.58 7.53 10.71
CA ASN A 101 -12.91 6.98 12.00
C ASN A 101 -14.23 7.52 12.54
N THR A 102 -15.17 7.77 11.65
CA THR A 102 -16.43 8.40 12.01
C THR A 102 -17.37 7.49 12.75
N THR A 103 -17.12 6.19 12.72
CA THR A 103 -17.98 5.25 13.45
C THR A 103 -18.09 5.63 14.92
N SER A 104 -16.97 6.03 15.53
CA SER A 104 -16.98 6.47 16.92
C SER A 104 -17.84 7.70 17.11
N GLU A 105 -17.77 8.60 16.16
CA GLU A 105 -18.55 9.83 16.23
C GLU A 105 -20.04 9.57 16.09
N LEU A 106 -20.39 8.62 15.22
CA LEU A 106 -21.78 8.28 15.01
C LEU A 106 -22.41 7.63 16.25
N VAL A 107 -21.60 6.90 16.98
CA VAL A 107 -22.08 6.26 18.22
C VAL A 107 -22.31 7.27 19.32
N ASN A 108 -21.54 8.32 19.29
CA ASN A 108 -21.63 9.37 20.29
C ASN A 108 -22.71 10.38 19.90
#